data_9384de919469ba79d907dab35a89f232
#
_entry.id   9384de919469ba79d907dab35a89f232
#
_cell.length_a   1.000
_cell.length_b   1.000
_cell.length_c   1.000
_cell.angle_alpha   90.00
_cell.angle_beta   90.00
_cell.angle_gamma   90.00
#
_symmetry.space_group_name_H-M   'P 1'
#
loop_
_entity.id
_entity.type
_entity.pdbx_description
1 polymer ?
#
loop_
_entity_poly.entity_id
_entity_poly.type
_entity_poly.pdbx_seq_one_letter_code
_entity_poly.pdbx_strand_id
1 'polypeptide(L)'
;MALKTYPKAYFELLTAAFTLIMGMSLSSAFLPIFAYKLDPSGILVGSVSSAWFISRIFTELPSGILADRLGRWKLLVSGLALSAAGAFLCSTADSIHILIVGRALWGLGTGLFFISSSVTIFDLFKSNVRGRALGTFQAIQFVGSLIGAPIGSFMVAFTGFKGVFVIASTLMICSCIITLFSKGLRRTAMERNVRQTTLSLTDVLSSLKSRGLAALCANSFFRMFVIIGLSGTVFPLYLNLELGIPVELIGLIVSFKTFGTIIATALSGYLSDKFGRKPMIALGMLLDSLCFYAYTVASSFDTLVLIGLAEGFGSGMILTSMMVLLSEVVSSKLRGGALGMYRTFMDVGGFIGPLFFMSILEPLGYQLT
;
A
#
# COMPACT_ATOMS: atom_id res chain seq x y z
N MET A 1 -4.75 -11.12 -27.66
CA MET A 1 -6.00 -10.50 -28.16
C MET A 1 -6.65 -9.72 -27.02
N ALA A 2 -6.48 -8.40 -26.84
CA ALA A 2 -7.35 -7.58 -25.96
C ALA A 2 -6.85 -6.21 -25.49
N LEU A 3 -5.66 -5.74 -25.85
CA LEU A 3 -5.24 -4.38 -25.47
C LEU A 3 -5.95 -3.27 -26.29
N LYS A 4 -6.50 -3.61 -27.47
CA LYS A 4 -7.23 -2.67 -28.33
C LYS A 4 -8.62 -2.26 -27.81
N THR A 5 -9.12 -2.88 -26.73
CA THR A 5 -10.52 -2.70 -26.25
C THR A 5 -10.62 -1.79 -25.01
N TYR A 6 -9.52 -1.35 -24.42
CA TYR A 6 -9.54 -0.50 -23.24
C TYR A 6 -9.54 1.00 -23.60
N PRO A 7 -10.35 1.82 -22.90
CA PRO A 7 -10.39 3.26 -23.13
C PRO A 7 -9.01 3.91 -22.87
N LYS A 8 -8.66 4.93 -23.66
CA LYS A 8 -7.40 5.70 -23.47
C LYS A 8 -7.27 6.24 -22.05
N ALA A 9 -8.38 6.71 -21.47
CA ALA A 9 -8.45 7.16 -20.08
C ALA A 9 -7.96 6.12 -19.05
N TYR A 10 -8.17 4.83 -19.34
CA TYR A 10 -7.70 3.77 -18.45
C TYR A 10 -6.16 3.62 -18.51
N PHE A 11 -5.55 3.71 -19.68
CA PHE A 11 -4.08 3.67 -19.80
C PHE A 11 -3.43 4.89 -19.13
N GLU A 12 -4.04 6.08 -19.26
CA GLU A 12 -3.61 7.29 -18.55
C GLU A 12 -3.68 7.11 -17.02
N LEU A 13 -4.75 6.48 -16.52
CA LEU A 13 -4.89 6.13 -15.11
C LEU A 13 -3.85 5.10 -14.64
N LEU A 14 -3.55 4.08 -15.46
CA LEU A 14 -2.52 3.08 -15.18
C LEU A 14 -1.14 3.73 -15.10
N THR A 15 -0.82 4.63 -16.04
CA THR A 15 0.46 5.36 -16.05
C THR A 15 0.57 6.24 -14.80
N ALA A 16 -0.50 6.96 -14.43
CA ALA A 16 -0.52 7.78 -13.23
C ALA A 16 -0.34 6.93 -11.96
N ALA A 17 -0.98 5.77 -11.87
CA ALA A 17 -0.82 4.85 -10.75
C ALA A 17 0.61 4.26 -10.69
N PHE A 18 1.18 3.88 -11.83
CA PHE A 18 2.55 3.38 -11.90
C PHE A 18 3.56 4.40 -11.39
N THR A 19 3.50 5.65 -11.91
CA THR A 19 4.45 6.70 -11.52
C THR A 19 4.27 7.11 -10.06
N LEU A 20 3.04 7.15 -9.54
CA LEU A 20 2.76 7.40 -8.13
C LEU A 20 3.37 6.31 -7.24
N ILE A 21 3.09 5.03 -7.54
CA ILE A 21 3.57 3.91 -6.72
C ILE A 21 5.08 3.76 -6.84
N MET A 22 5.65 3.94 -8.02
CA MET A 22 7.09 3.94 -8.19
C MET A 22 7.73 5.02 -7.29
N GLY A 23 7.21 6.26 -7.32
CA GLY A 23 7.68 7.34 -6.44
C GLY A 23 7.54 7.02 -4.95
N MET A 24 6.43 6.39 -4.54
CA MET A 24 6.25 5.93 -3.15
C MET A 24 7.28 4.88 -2.74
N SER A 25 7.54 3.93 -3.62
CA SER A 25 8.40 2.79 -3.33
C SER A 25 9.87 3.13 -3.33
N LEU A 26 10.29 4.25 -3.94
CA LEU A 26 11.67 4.75 -3.87
C LEU A 26 12.15 4.88 -2.41
N SER A 27 11.27 5.31 -1.50
CA SER A 27 11.64 5.51 -0.09
C SER A 27 11.30 4.33 0.83
N SER A 28 10.63 3.28 0.34
CA SER A 28 10.05 2.22 1.18
C SER A 28 11.09 1.46 2.01
N ALA A 29 12.26 1.20 1.47
CA ALA A 29 13.30 0.41 2.13
C ALA A 29 14.14 1.22 3.14
N PHE A 30 14.27 2.53 2.96
CA PHE A 30 15.14 3.35 3.79
C PHE A 30 14.41 4.36 4.69
N LEU A 31 13.11 4.50 4.55
CA LEU A 31 12.33 5.49 5.31
C LEU A 31 12.54 5.39 6.83
N PRO A 32 12.49 4.19 7.46
CA PRO A 32 12.75 4.07 8.89
C PRO A 32 14.19 4.42 9.25
N ILE A 33 15.16 4.11 8.39
CA ILE A 33 16.57 4.41 8.59
C ILE A 33 16.80 5.93 8.55
N PHE A 34 16.18 6.62 7.60
CA PHE A 34 16.24 8.07 7.53
C PHE A 34 15.56 8.72 8.75
N ALA A 35 14.41 8.22 9.18
CA ALA A 35 13.71 8.68 10.37
C ALA A 35 14.61 8.52 11.63
N TYR A 36 15.23 7.37 11.80
CA TYR A 36 16.13 7.07 12.91
C TYR A 36 17.38 7.98 12.92
N LYS A 37 17.90 8.35 11.75
CA LYS A 37 19.01 9.32 11.64
C LYS A 37 18.61 10.73 12.02
N LEU A 38 17.35 11.12 11.86
CA LEU A 38 16.84 12.42 12.28
C LEU A 38 16.56 12.47 13.78
N ASP A 39 16.02 11.39 14.33
CA ASP A 39 15.72 11.22 15.75
C ASP A 39 15.64 9.72 16.08
N PRO A 40 16.48 9.19 17.00
CA PRO A 40 16.51 7.77 17.33
C PRO A 40 15.34 7.31 18.23
N SER A 41 14.44 8.21 18.65
CA SER A 41 13.28 7.86 19.46
C SER A 41 12.38 6.87 18.71
N GLY A 42 12.21 5.66 19.23
CA GLY A 42 11.43 4.61 18.62
C GLY A 42 10.00 5.05 18.27
N ILE A 43 9.31 5.73 19.18
CA ILE A 43 7.94 6.23 18.95
C ILE A 43 7.88 7.23 17.79
N LEU A 44 8.85 8.13 17.69
CA LEU A 44 8.88 9.10 16.59
C LEU A 44 9.19 8.43 15.25
N VAL A 45 10.12 7.47 15.21
CA VAL A 45 10.38 6.65 14.02
C VAL A 45 9.13 5.90 13.58
N GLY A 46 8.43 5.24 14.49
CA GLY A 46 7.16 4.58 14.23
C GLY A 46 6.10 5.55 13.71
N SER A 47 6.05 6.77 14.25
CA SER A 47 5.11 7.81 13.86
C SER A 47 5.26 8.24 12.39
N VAL A 48 6.46 8.17 11.81
CA VAL A 48 6.70 8.49 10.39
C VAL A 48 5.92 7.55 9.46
N SER A 49 5.94 6.24 9.75
CA SER A 49 5.15 5.26 9.00
C SER A 49 3.65 5.39 9.31
N SER A 50 3.30 5.55 10.57
CA SER A 50 1.94 5.64 11.08
C SER A 50 1.19 6.88 10.56
N ALA A 51 1.86 8.01 10.39
CA ALA A 51 1.28 9.26 9.90
C ALA A 51 0.64 9.10 8.51
N TRP A 52 1.21 8.28 7.65
CA TRP A 52 0.66 8.00 6.33
C TRP A 52 -0.65 7.22 6.41
N PHE A 53 -0.74 6.23 7.29
CA PHE A 53 -1.92 5.39 7.45
C PHE A 53 -3.08 6.15 8.12
N ILE A 54 -2.82 6.86 9.22
CA ILE A 54 -3.87 7.62 9.91
C ILE A 54 -4.48 8.67 8.98
N SER A 55 -3.66 9.33 8.16
CA SER A 55 -4.14 10.33 7.20
C SER A 55 -5.03 9.71 6.12
N ARG A 56 -4.77 8.49 5.69
CA ARG A 56 -5.63 7.76 4.74
C ARG A 56 -6.99 7.46 5.33
N ILE A 57 -7.07 7.08 6.60
CA ILE A 57 -8.37 6.83 7.27
C ILE A 57 -9.28 8.05 7.16
N PHE A 58 -8.75 9.26 7.37
CA PHE A 58 -9.52 10.50 7.25
C PHE A 58 -9.97 10.82 5.83
N THR A 59 -9.30 10.31 4.81
CA THR A 59 -9.70 10.50 3.42
C THR A 59 -10.58 9.36 2.89
N GLU A 60 -10.37 8.14 3.33
CA GLU A 60 -11.12 6.98 2.84
C GLU A 60 -12.58 6.99 3.30
N LEU A 61 -12.86 7.38 4.54
CA LEU A 61 -14.23 7.43 5.07
C LEU A 61 -15.13 8.46 4.33
N PRO A 62 -14.71 9.73 4.12
CA PRO A 62 -15.56 10.72 3.46
C PRO A 62 -15.44 10.72 1.94
N SER A 63 -14.54 9.95 1.35
CA SER A 63 -14.16 10.07 -0.06
C SER A 63 -15.28 9.71 -1.04
N GLY A 64 -16.17 8.80 -0.67
CA GLY A 64 -17.37 8.53 -1.47
C GLY A 64 -18.22 9.79 -1.63
N ILE A 65 -18.48 10.49 -0.53
CA ILE A 65 -19.23 11.75 -0.50
C ILE A 65 -18.44 12.86 -1.23
N LEU A 66 -17.14 12.89 -1.03
CA LEU A 66 -16.25 13.88 -1.65
C LEU A 66 -16.17 13.67 -3.17
N ALA A 67 -16.12 12.41 -3.64
CA ALA A 67 -16.11 12.07 -5.06
C ALA A 67 -17.41 12.49 -5.77
N ASP A 68 -18.53 12.41 -5.07
CA ASP A 68 -19.82 12.82 -5.61
C ASP A 68 -19.96 14.36 -5.65
N ARG A 69 -19.39 15.09 -4.67
CA ARG A 69 -19.50 16.56 -4.59
C ARG A 69 -18.48 17.30 -5.45
N LEU A 70 -17.22 16.89 -5.42
CA LEU A 70 -16.11 17.60 -6.08
C LEU A 70 -15.84 17.06 -7.49
N GLY A 71 -16.33 15.87 -7.81
CA GLY A 71 -16.05 15.16 -9.05
C GLY A 71 -14.71 14.40 -9.00
N ARG A 72 -14.71 13.21 -9.57
CA ARG A 72 -13.62 12.21 -9.48
C ARG A 72 -12.30 12.69 -10.05
N TRP A 73 -12.34 13.38 -11.20
CA TRP A 73 -11.14 13.93 -11.82
C TRP A 73 -10.41 14.95 -10.92
N LYS A 74 -11.18 15.85 -10.28
CA LYS A 74 -10.58 16.82 -9.35
C LYS A 74 -9.91 16.12 -8.16
N LEU A 75 -10.53 15.04 -7.64
CA LEU A 75 -9.95 14.28 -6.53
C LEU A 75 -8.70 13.49 -6.96
N LEU A 76 -8.65 12.96 -8.18
CA LEU A 76 -7.43 12.34 -8.72
C LEU A 76 -6.30 13.36 -8.76
N VAL A 77 -6.55 14.54 -9.34
CA VAL A 77 -5.54 15.61 -9.48
C VAL A 77 -5.11 16.15 -8.13
N SER A 78 -6.07 16.49 -7.22
CA SER A 78 -5.73 17.00 -5.89
C SER A 78 -5.00 15.97 -5.03
N GLY A 79 -5.37 14.69 -5.15
CA GLY A 79 -4.67 13.60 -4.46
C GLY A 79 -3.22 13.47 -4.90
N LEU A 80 -2.95 13.54 -6.21
CA LEU A 80 -1.58 13.51 -6.75
C LEU A 80 -0.78 14.76 -6.37
N ALA A 81 -1.41 15.94 -6.41
CA ALA A 81 -0.77 17.20 -6.01
C ALA A 81 -0.38 17.20 -4.51
N LEU A 82 -1.29 16.73 -3.64
CA LEU A 82 -1.01 16.58 -2.21
C LEU A 82 0.09 15.53 -1.95
N SER A 83 0.08 14.40 -2.70
CA SER A 83 1.13 13.39 -2.61
C SER A 83 2.49 13.96 -3.00
N ALA A 84 2.55 14.74 -4.08
CA ALA A 84 3.77 15.41 -4.53
C ALA A 84 4.27 16.44 -3.51
N ALA A 85 3.36 17.26 -2.96
CA ALA A 85 3.70 18.23 -1.92
C ALA A 85 4.20 17.54 -0.64
N GLY A 86 3.57 16.43 -0.22
CA GLY A 86 4.03 15.63 0.91
C GLY A 86 5.43 15.02 0.69
N ALA A 87 5.71 14.47 -0.50
CA ALA A 87 7.01 13.94 -0.86
C ALA A 87 8.07 15.07 -0.92
N PHE A 88 7.72 16.23 -1.45
CA PHE A 88 8.58 17.41 -1.45
C PHE A 88 8.90 17.88 -0.04
N LEU A 89 7.90 17.93 0.85
CA LEU A 89 8.12 18.30 2.25
C LEU A 89 9.04 17.28 2.95
N CYS A 90 8.95 15.98 2.64
CA CYS A 90 9.90 14.99 3.14
C CYS A 90 11.34 15.25 2.65
N SER A 91 11.53 15.84 1.45
CA SER A 91 12.86 16.18 0.94
C SER A 91 13.52 17.33 1.69
N THR A 92 12.72 18.20 2.31
CA THR A 92 13.23 19.33 3.11
C THR A 92 13.36 19.00 4.60
N ALA A 93 13.11 17.74 5.00
CA ALA A 93 13.08 17.35 6.40
C ALA A 93 14.47 17.42 7.05
N ASP A 94 14.67 18.41 7.93
CA ASP A 94 15.81 18.53 8.84
C ASP A 94 15.48 18.06 10.26
N SER A 95 14.20 17.78 10.51
CA SER A 95 13.69 17.19 11.75
C SER A 95 12.68 16.10 11.45
N ILE A 96 12.53 15.15 12.36
CA ILE A 96 11.57 14.06 12.24
C ILE A 96 10.13 14.57 12.17
N HIS A 97 9.81 15.70 12.82
CA HIS A 97 8.48 16.32 12.79
C HIS A 97 8.07 16.75 11.37
N ILE A 98 9.02 17.37 10.63
CA ILE A 98 8.75 17.74 9.22
C ILE A 98 8.51 16.48 8.38
N LEU A 99 9.28 15.41 8.62
CA LEU A 99 9.08 14.14 7.94
C LEU A 99 7.71 13.53 8.25
N ILE A 100 7.25 13.57 9.52
CA ILE A 100 5.92 13.10 9.93
C ILE A 100 4.82 13.89 9.22
N VAL A 101 4.91 15.23 9.20
CA VAL A 101 3.93 16.09 8.51
C VAL A 101 3.92 15.82 7.00
N GLY A 102 5.10 15.69 6.38
CA GLY A 102 5.22 15.32 4.98
C GLY A 102 4.57 13.97 4.66
N ARG A 103 4.78 12.97 5.51
CA ARG A 103 4.16 11.64 5.40
C ARG A 103 2.64 11.69 5.58
N ALA A 104 2.15 12.50 6.51
CA ALA A 104 0.71 12.71 6.70
C ALA A 104 0.07 13.34 5.46
N LEU A 105 0.67 14.41 4.92
CA LEU A 105 0.20 15.06 3.70
C LEU A 105 0.21 14.10 2.49
N TRP A 106 1.26 13.31 2.37
CA TRP A 106 1.36 12.26 1.35
C TRP A 106 0.26 11.20 1.50
N GLY A 107 -0.02 10.76 2.74
CA GLY A 107 -1.09 9.82 3.06
C GLY A 107 -2.47 10.33 2.63
N LEU A 108 -2.80 11.60 2.95
CA LEU A 108 -4.02 12.25 2.49
C LEU A 108 -4.16 12.19 0.96
N GLY A 109 -3.09 12.56 0.25
CA GLY A 109 -3.08 12.57 -1.21
C GLY A 109 -3.30 11.18 -1.81
N THR A 110 -2.59 10.16 -1.32
CA THR A 110 -2.73 8.78 -1.82
C THR A 110 -4.10 8.18 -1.54
N GLY A 111 -4.70 8.48 -0.37
CA GLY A 111 -6.07 8.08 -0.05
C GLY A 111 -7.07 8.60 -1.09
N LEU A 112 -7.03 9.90 -1.38
CA LEU A 112 -7.89 10.53 -2.41
C LEU A 112 -7.69 9.91 -3.79
N PHE A 113 -6.43 9.67 -4.19
CA PHE A 113 -6.12 9.10 -5.49
C PHE A 113 -6.65 7.66 -5.64
N PHE A 114 -6.38 6.75 -4.70
CA PHE A 114 -6.75 5.33 -4.84
C PHE A 114 -8.26 5.10 -4.84
N ILE A 115 -8.99 5.85 -4.04
CA ILE A 115 -10.45 5.75 -4.02
C ILE A 115 -11.02 6.24 -5.34
N SER A 116 -10.63 7.46 -5.75
CA SER A 116 -11.10 8.03 -7.01
C SER A 116 -10.72 7.17 -8.22
N SER A 117 -9.54 6.54 -8.20
CA SER A 117 -9.11 5.57 -9.22
C SER A 117 -10.02 4.36 -9.28
N SER A 118 -10.34 3.76 -8.13
CA SER A 118 -11.23 2.59 -8.06
C SER A 118 -12.60 2.90 -8.60
N VAL A 119 -13.17 4.05 -8.22
CA VAL A 119 -14.48 4.51 -8.71
C VAL A 119 -14.43 4.81 -10.22
N THR A 120 -13.35 5.44 -10.71
CA THR A 120 -13.16 5.73 -12.13
C THR A 120 -13.11 4.43 -12.95
N ILE A 121 -12.47 3.37 -12.45
CA ILE A 121 -12.46 2.06 -13.11
C ILE A 121 -13.88 1.46 -13.17
N PHE A 122 -14.66 1.61 -12.10
CA PHE A 122 -16.07 1.17 -12.11
C PHE A 122 -16.92 1.89 -13.15
N ASP A 123 -16.57 3.13 -13.48
CA ASP A 123 -17.30 3.89 -14.51
C ASP A 123 -16.85 3.57 -15.93
N LEU A 124 -15.56 3.35 -16.11
CA LEU A 124 -15.00 3.02 -17.43
C LEU A 124 -15.39 1.63 -17.92
N PHE A 125 -15.70 0.69 -17.01
CA PHE A 125 -15.89 -0.70 -17.37
C PHE A 125 -17.24 -1.29 -16.92
N LYS A 126 -17.84 -2.14 -17.76
CA LYS A 126 -19.01 -2.95 -17.42
C LYS A 126 -18.64 -4.02 -16.38
N SER A 127 -19.63 -4.52 -15.63
CA SER A 127 -19.43 -5.44 -14.50
C SER A 127 -18.62 -6.70 -14.84
N ASN A 128 -18.78 -7.24 -16.04
CA ASN A 128 -18.08 -8.45 -16.51
C ASN A 128 -16.58 -8.26 -16.77
N VAL A 129 -16.09 -7.01 -16.89
CA VAL A 129 -14.67 -6.69 -17.19
C VAL A 129 -13.99 -5.99 -16.02
N ARG A 130 -14.76 -5.46 -15.06
CA ARG A 130 -14.25 -4.69 -13.91
C ARG A 130 -13.17 -5.43 -13.09
N GLY A 131 -13.40 -6.72 -12.83
CA GLY A 131 -12.44 -7.53 -12.09
C GLY A 131 -11.07 -7.59 -12.77
N ARG A 132 -11.05 -7.76 -14.10
CA ARG A 132 -9.82 -7.77 -14.90
C ARG A 132 -9.14 -6.40 -14.89
N ALA A 133 -9.91 -5.33 -15.04
CA ALA A 133 -9.37 -3.96 -14.99
C ALA A 133 -8.77 -3.63 -13.61
N LEU A 134 -9.44 -3.98 -12.51
CA LEU A 134 -8.88 -3.82 -11.16
C LEU A 134 -7.63 -4.66 -10.95
N GLY A 135 -7.62 -5.90 -11.45
CA GLY A 135 -6.44 -6.77 -11.39
C GLY A 135 -5.24 -6.19 -12.14
N THR A 136 -5.45 -5.65 -13.36
CA THR A 136 -4.39 -4.96 -14.12
C THR A 136 -3.92 -3.70 -13.39
N PHE A 137 -4.83 -2.92 -12.81
CA PHE A 137 -4.49 -1.75 -12.01
C PHE A 137 -3.64 -2.11 -10.78
N GLN A 138 -3.94 -3.24 -10.13
CA GLN A 138 -3.14 -3.76 -9.01
C GLN A 138 -1.77 -4.30 -9.48
N ALA A 139 -1.74 -5.01 -10.61
CA ALA A 139 -0.49 -5.54 -11.17
C ALA A 139 0.52 -4.42 -11.52
N ILE A 140 0.05 -3.34 -12.10
CA ILE A 140 0.88 -2.15 -12.40
C ILE A 140 1.46 -1.53 -11.12
N GLN A 141 0.71 -1.53 -10.03
CA GLN A 141 1.21 -1.06 -8.73
C GLN A 141 2.33 -1.95 -8.21
N PHE A 142 2.20 -3.27 -8.31
CA PHE A 142 3.26 -4.19 -7.94
C PHE A 142 4.53 -4.00 -8.78
N VAL A 143 4.38 -3.78 -10.09
CA VAL A 143 5.53 -3.48 -10.97
C VAL A 143 6.22 -2.17 -10.55
N GLY A 144 5.44 -1.12 -10.25
CA GLY A 144 5.98 0.13 -9.73
C GLY A 144 6.74 -0.04 -8.42
N SER A 145 6.21 -0.88 -7.50
CA SER A 145 6.86 -1.17 -6.23
C SER A 145 8.12 -2.03 -6.40
N LEU A 146 8.07 -3.05 -7.27
CA LEU A 146 9.20 -3.93 -7.55
C LEU A 146 10.42 -3.15 -8.07
N ILE A 147 10.18 -2.17 -8.93
CA ILE A 147 11.23 -1.35 -9.55
C ILE A 147 11.65 -0.21 -8.63
N GLY A 148 10.70 0.42 -7.92
CA GLY A 148 10.95 1.61 -7.14
C GLY A 148 11.86 1.38 -5.93
N ALA A 149 11.65 0.30 -5.17
CA ALA A 149 12.42 0.04 -3.95
C ALA A 149 13.94 -0.08 -4.17
N PRO A 150 14.44 -0.90 -5.13
CA PRO A 150 15.89 -1.01 -5.36
C PRO A 150 16.45 0.25 -6.00
N ILE A 151 15.74 0.89 -6.94
CA ILE A 151 16.21 2.15 -7.53
C ILE A 151 16.35 3.22 -6.46
N GLY A 152 15.36 3.38 -5.58
CA GLY A 152 15.41 4.38 -4.53
C GLY A 152 16.55 4.14 -3.55
N SER A 153 16.73 2.90 -3.09
CA SER A 153 17.81 2.53 -2.20
C SER A 153 19.19 2.75 -2.82
N PHE A 154 19.37 2.38 -4.10
CA PHE A 154 20.60 2.61 -4.82
C PHE A 154 20.89 4.10 -5.02
N MET A 155 19.85 4.90 -5.30
CA MET A 155 20.01 6.36 -5.47
C MET A 155 20.41 7.08 -4.19
N VAL A 156 20.17 6.51 -3.00
CA VAL A 156 20.63 7.10 -1.73
C VAL A 156 22.14 7.34 -1.74
N ALA A 157 22.93 6.44 -2.34
CA ALA A 157 24.38 6.60 -2.44
C ALA A 157 24.81 7.83 -3.23
N PHE A 158 24.02 8.28 -4.21
CA PHE A 158 24.36 9.39 -5.10
C PHE A 158 23.72 10.72 -4.67
N THR A 159 22.49 10.67 -4.19
CA THR A 159 21.67 11.87 -3.92
C THR A 159 21.35 12.07 -2.44
N GLY A 160 21.69 11.10 -1.60
CA GLY A 160 21.26 11.05 -0.20
C GLY A 160 19.76 10.79 -0.06
N PHE A 161 19.29 10.63 1.16
CA PHE A 161 17.87 10.37 1.46
C PHE A 161 16.94 11.48 0.93
N LYS A 162 17.32 12.74 1.15
CA LYS A 162 16.52 13.89 0.71
C LYS A 162 16.39 13.98 -0.80
N GLY A 163 17.47 13.68 -1.55
CA GLY A 163 17.46 13.67 -3.01
C GLY A 163 16.48 12.64 -3.57
N VAL A 164 16.37 11.46 -2.96
CA VAL A 164 15.40 10.45 -3.38
C VAL A 164 13.96 10.93 -3.19
N PHE A 165 13.65 11.70 -2.13
CA PHE A 165 12.33 12.32 -1.97
C PHE A 165 12.04 13.41 -3.01
N VAL A 166 13.05 14.15 -3.47
CA VAL A 166 12.89 15.10 -4.60
C VAL A 166 12.49 14.33 -5.87
N ILE A 167 13.17 13.22 -6.16
CA ILE A 167 12.84 12.37 -7.32
C ILE A 167 11.43 11.78 -7.18
N ALA A 168 11.07 11.29 -5.99
CA ALA A 168 9.72 10.80 -5.71
C ALA A 168 8.66 11.88 -5.96
N SER A 169 8.89 13.11 -5.47
CA SER A 169 8.01 14.25 -5.71
C SER A 169 7.88 14.57 -7.20
N THR A 170 8.99 14.56 -7.92
CA THR A 170 8.99 14.81 -9.37
C THR A 170 8.16 13.77 -10.13
N LEU A 171 8.29 12.48 -9.80
CA LEU A 171 7.45 11.42 -10.39
C LEU A 171 5.96 11.63 -10.09
N MET A 172 5.62 12.09 -8.89
CA MET A 172 4.23 12.40 -8.52
C MET A 172 3.70 13.65 -9.21
N ILE A 173 4.54 14.66 -9.43
CA ILE A 173 4.20 15.82 -10.25
C ILE A 173 3.94 15.38 -11.70
N CYS A 174 4.78 14.51 -12.28
CA CYS A 174 4.54 13.93 -13.59
C CYS A 174 3.20 13.19 -13.66
N SER A 175 2.89 12.37 -12.63
CA SER A 175 1.60 11.70 -12.51
C SER A 175 0.43 12.69 -12.46
N CYS A 176 0.59 13.78 -11.69
CA CYS A 176 -0.39 14.86 -11.59
C CYS A 176 -0.62 15.54 -12.94
N ILE A 177 0.46 15.86 -13.67
CA ILE A 177 0.42 16.49 -15.00
C ILE A 177 -0.30 15.58 -16.00
N ILE A 178 0.04 14.28 -16.05
CA ILE A 178 -0.63 13.30 -16.91
C ILE A 178 -2.13 13.30 -16.65
N THR A 179 -2.54 13.25 -15.38
CA THR A 179 -3.95 13.22 -14.97
C THR A 179 -4.65 14.55 -15.25
N LEU A 180 -3.97 15.69 -15.04
CA LEU A 180 -4.49 17.03 -15.25
C LEU A 180 -4.84 17.27 -16.72
N PHE A 181 -3.95 16.85 -17.64
CA PHE A 181 -4.13 17.03 -19.10
C PHE A 181 -4.93 15.89 -19.76
N SER A 182 -5.33 14.87 -19.01
CA SER A 182 -6.14 13.78 -19.52
C SER A 182 -7.58 14.23 -19.84
N LYS A 183 -7.84 14.47 -21.14
CA LYS A 183 -9.20 14.76 -21.63
C LYS A 183 -10.15 13.58 -21.40
N GLY A 184 -9.64 12.34 -21.48
CA GLY A 184 -10.42 11.13 -21.25
C GLY A 184 -10.92 10.99 -19.84
N LEU A 185 -10.06 11.16 -18.83
CA LEU A 185 -10.43 11.11 -17.41
C LEU A 185 -11.37 12.25 -17.04
N ARG A 186 -11.12 13.45 -17.56
CA ARG A 186 -11.99 14.61 -17.34
C ARG A 186 -13.40 14.39 -17.91
N ARG A 187 -13.52 13.85 -19.13
CA ARG A 187 -14.80 13.57 -19.78
C ARG A 187 -15.59 12.51 -19.04
N THR A 188 -14.95 11.41 -18.65
CA THR A 188 -15.59 10.33 -17.87
C THR A 188 -16.17 10.85 -16.55
N ALA A 189 -15.50 11.81 -15.92
CA ALA A 189 -15.96 12.42 -14.69
C ALA A 189 -17.19 13.35 -14.88
N MET A 190 -17.35 13.92 -16.09
CA MET A 190 -18.45 14.87 -16.40
C MET A 190 -19.72 14.16 -16.91
N GLU A 191 -19.60 13.01 -17.57
CA GLU A 191 -20.73 12.36 -18.26
C GLU A 191 -21.68 11.57 -17.35
N ARG A 192 -21.42 11.47 -16.03
CA ARG A 192 -22.23 10.65 -15.15
C ARG A 192 -23.01 11.43 -14.10
N ASN A 193 -24.32 11.46 -14.29
CA ASN A 193 -25.29 11.74 -13.23
C ASN A 193 -25.19 10.66 -12.13
N VAL A 194 -24.94 11.13 -10.92
CA VAL A 194 -24.78 10.37 -9.69
C VAL A 194 -26.02 9.48 -9.46
N ARG A 195 -25.90 8.17 -9.67
CA ARG A 195 -26.78 7.22 -9.01
C ARG A 195 -26.22 6.97 -7.61
N GLN A 196 -26.71 7.76 -6.67
CA GLN A 196 -26.47 7.56 -5.26
C GLN A 196 -27.09 6.23 -4.81
N THR A 197 -26.27 5.24 -4.57
CA THR A 197 -26.58 4.24 -3.55
C THR A 197 -25.88 4.72 -2.27
N THR A 198 -26.53 5.62 -1.56
CA THR A 198 -26.11 6.00 -0.20
C THR A 198 -26.36 4.79 0.69
N LEU A 199 -25.38 3.89 0.78
CA LEU A 199 -25.38 2.93 1.87
C LEU A 199 -25.27 3.75 3.18
N SER A 200 -26.23 3.58 4.07
CA SER A 200 -26.16 4.19 5.39
C SER A 200 -24.93 3.61 6.13
N LEU A 201 -24.21 4.45 6.85
CA LEU A 201 -23.14 4.00 7.76
C LEU A 201 -23.65 2.91 8.72
N THR A 202 -24.92 2.99 9.13
CA THR A 202 -25.58 1.98 9.97
C THR A 202 -25.70 0.62 9.26
N ASP A 203 -25.97 0.58 7.94
CA ASP A 203 -26.04 -0.66 7.18
C ASP A 203 -24.65 -1.31 7.05
N VAL A 204 -23.64 -0.49 6.83
CA VAL A 204 -22.25 -0.94 6.74
C VAL A 204 -21.77 -1.47 8.09
N LEU A 205 -22.01 -0.76 9.20
CA LEU A 205 -21.65 -1.20 10.54
C LEU A 205 -22.45 -2.44 10.99
N SER A 206 -23.73 -2.53 10.59
CA SER A 206 -24.54 -3.73 10.90
C SER A 206 -24.00 -4.98 10.21
N SER A 207 -23.33 -4.84 9.08
CA SER A 207 -22.70 -5.96 8.37
C SER A 207 -21.51 -6.59 9.14
N LEU A 208 -20.89 -5.87 10.09
CA LEU A 208 -19.89 -6.42 11.03
C LEU A 208 -20.47 -7.48 11.98
N LYS A 209 -21.79 -7.55 12.14
CA LYS A 209 -22.44 -8.64 12.89
C LYS A 209 -22.23 -10.01 12.21
N SER A 210 -21.88 -10.03 10.92
CA SER A 210 -21.44 -11.24 10.23
C SER A 210 -20.07 -11.69 10.78
N ARG A 211 -20.02 -12.86 11.42
CA ARG A 211 -18.77 -13.46 11.92
C ARG A 211 -17.68 -13.56 10.86
N GLY A 212 -18.06 -13.85 9.63
CA GLY A 212 -17.12 -13.95 8.51
C GLY A 212 -16.47 -12.62 8.15
N LEU A 213 -17.24 -11.53 8.07
CA LEU A 213 -16.70 -10.20 7.79
C LEU A 213 -15.86 -9.68 8.96
N ALA A 214 -16.32 -9.87 10.20
CA ALA A 214 -15.56 -9.50 11.39
C ALA A 214 -14.19 -10.19 11.43
N ALA A 215 -14.15 -11.50 11.15
CA ALA A 215 -12.90 -12.26 11.08
C ALA A 215 -11.97 -11.77 9.97
N LEU A 216 -12.49 -11.41 8.79
CA LEU A 216 -11.70 -10.84 7.70
C LEU A 216 -11.15 -9.46 8.05
N CYS A 217 -11.94 -8.60 8.69
CA CYS A 217 -11.49 -7.30 9.16
C CYS A 217 -10.40 -7.42 10.23
N ALA A 218 -10.59 -8.32 11.22
CA ALA A 218 -9.58 -8.59 12.25
C ALA A 218 -8.27 -9.13 11.63
N ASN A 219 -8.38 -10.07 10.69
CA ASN A 219 -7.22 -10.59 9.98
C ASN A 219 -6.49 -9.49 9.18
N SER A 220 -7.25 -8.63 8.50
CA SER A 220 -6.71 -7.47 7.77
C SER A 220 -5.94 -6.52 8.69
N PHE A 221 -6.49 -6.24 9.87
CA PHE A 221 -5.85 -5.43 10.91
C PHE A 221 -4.52 -6.05 11.35
N PHE A 222 -4.56 -7.30 11.86
CA PHE A 222 -3.34 -7.94 12.38
C PHE A 222 -2.28 -8.13 11.31
N ARG A 223 -2.68 -8.46 10.08
CA ARG A 223 -1.76 -8.58 8.96
C ARG A 223 -1.02 -7.26 8.70
N MET A 224 -1.72 -6.13 8.61
CA MET A 224 -1.07 -4.84 8.36
C MET A 224 -0.31 -4.32 9.58
N PHE A 225 -0.79 -4.63 10.77
CA PHE A 225 -0.08 -4.37 12.03
C PHE A 225 1.31 -4.99 12.01
N VAL A 226 1.41 -6.27 11.62
CA VAL A 226 2.70 -6.99 11.52
C VAL A 226 3.51 -6.53 10.30
N ILE A 227 2.91 -6.48 9.10
CA ILE A 227 3.65 -6.14 7.87
C ILE A 227 4.25 -4.74 7.94
N ILE A 228 3.50 -3.75 8.37
CA ILE A 228 4.00 -2.37 8.41
C ILE A 228 4.86 -2.15 9.66
N GLY A 229 4.47 -2.72 10.80
CA GLY A 229 5.22 -2.59 12.04
C GLY A 229 6.56 -3.30 11.99
N LEU A 230 6.55 -4.60 11.74
CA LEU A 230 7.80 -5.38 11.66
C LEU A 230 8.51 -5.21 10.32
N SER A 231 7.91 -5.71 9.24
CA SER A 231 8.60 -5.82 7.95
C SER A 231 8.83 -4.46 7.27
N GLY A 232 7.97 -3.47 7.51
CA GLY A 232 8.10 -2.14 6.93
C GLY A 232 8.86 -1.13 7.78
N THR A 233 8.99 -1.35 9.11
CA THR A 233 9.61 -0.37 10.01
C THR A 233 10.79 -0.95 10.79
N VAL A 234 10.61 -2.04 11.53
CA VAL A 234 11.69 -2.62 12.33
C VAL A 234 12.73 -3.34 11.48
N PHE A 235 12.30 -4.12 10.49
CA PHE A 235 13.19 -4.95 9.67
C PHE A 235 14.25 -4.15 8.89
N PRO A 236 13.94 -3.02 8.20
CA PRO A 236 14.99 -2.20 7.58
C PRO A 236 16.02 -1.65 8.58
N LEU A 237 15.59 -1.31 9.81
CA LEU A 237 16.49 -0.88 10.87
C LEU A 237 17.37 -2.03 11.34
N TYR A 238 16.81 -3.22 11.57
CA TYR A 238 17.54 -4.43 11.89
C TYR A 238 18.62 -4.74 10.86
N LEU A 239 18.25 -4.73 9.58
CA LEU A 239 19.21 -4.99 8.50
C LEU A 239 20.36 -3.98 8.47
N ASN A 240 20.07 -2.69 8.69
CA ASN A 240 21.08 -1.63 8.60
C ASN A 240 21.89 -1.46 9.87
N LEU A 241 21.23 -1.42 11.04
CA LEU A 241 21.89 -1.07 12.31
C LEU A 241 22.51 -2.29 13.00
N GLU A 242 21.86 -3.46 12.92
CA GLU A 242 22.31 -4.67 13.60
C GLU A 242 23.20 -5.54 12.69
N LEU A 243 22.75 -5.79 11.44
CA LEU A 243 23.48 -6.62 10.50
C LEU A 243 24.48 -5.83 9.63
N GLY A 244 24.48 -4.51 9.70
CA GLY A 244 25.40 -3.66 8.92
C GLY A 244 25.18 -3.69 7.41
N ILE A 245 23.99 -4.12 6.95
CA ILE A 245 23.69 -4.22 5.52
C ILE A 245 23.49 -2.81 4.94
N PRO A 246 24.23 -2.45 3.88
CA PRO A 246 24.07 -1.17 3.22
C PRO A 246 22.63 -0.93 2.71
N VAL A 247 22.19 0.32 2.75
CA VAL A 247 20.82 0.71 2.34
C VAL A 247 20.52 0.26 0.91
N GLU A 248 21.50 0.28 0.03
CA GLU A 248 21.42 -0.12 -1.37
C GLU A 248 20.96 -1.57 -1.53
N LEU A 249 21.44 -2.46 -0.66
CA LEU A 249 21.11 -3.88 -0.68
C LEU A 249 19.74 -4.16 -0.01
N ILE A 250 19.31 -3.35 0.94
CA ILE A 250 18.01 -3.49 1.58
C ILE A 250 16.88 -3.35 0.55
N GLY A 251 17.01 -2.43 -0.40
CA GLY A 251 16.05 -2.27 -1.49
C GLY A 251 15.90 -3.52 -2.36
N LEU A 252 16.97 -4.29 -2.55
CA LEU A 252 16.91 -5.57 -3.27
C LEU A 252 16.10 -6.61 -2.49
N ILE A 253 16.31 -6.74 -1.17
CA ILE A 253 15.53 -7.66 -0.32
C ILE A 253 14.04 -7.33 -0.43
N VAL A 254 13.66 -6.04 -0.32
CA VAL A 254 12.27 -5.57 -0.48
C VAL A 254 11.72 -5.88 -1.87
N SER A 255 12.55 -5.79 -2.91
CA SER A 255 12.15 -6.17 -4.27
C SER A 255 11.89 -7.65 -4.44
N PHE A 256 12.76 -8.50 -3.92
CA PHE A 256 12.55 -9.95 -3.98
C PHE A 256 11.30 -10.37 -3.20
N LYS A 257 11.00 -9.72 -2.08
CA LYS A 257 9.73 -9.87 -1.38
C LYS A 257 8.54 -9.49 -2.27
N THR A 258 8.59 -8.33 -2.93
CA THR A 258 7.54 -7.90 -3.87
C THR A 258 7.40 -8.88 -5.03
N PHE A 259 8.52 -9.41 -5.54
CA PHE A 259 8.52 -10.42 -6.61
C PHE A 259 7.84 -11.73 -6.17
N GLY A 260 8.13 -12.21 -4.95
CA GLY A 260 7.43 -13.35 -4.35
C GLY A 260 5.91 -13.11 -4.26
N THR A 261 5.52 -11.89 -3.85
CA THR A 261 4.10 -11.50 -3.77
C THR A 261 3.43 -11.55 -5.16
N ILE A 262 4.10 -11.08 -6.21
CA ILE A 262 3.59 -11.12 -7.58
C ILE A 262 3.36 -12.57 -8.03
N ILE A 263 4.36 -13.45 -7.84
CA ILE A 263 4.27 -14.87 -8.21
C ILE A 263 3.10 -15.52 -7.47
N ALA A 264 3.05 -15.37 -6.15
CA ALA A 264 1.99 -15.96 -5.34
C ALA A 264 0.61 -15.42 -5.71
N THR A 265 0.47 -14.11 -5.95
CA THR A 265 -0.81 -13.51 -6.37
C THR A 265 -1.30 -14.10 -7.68
N ALA A 266 -0.40 -14.32 -8.64
CA ALA A 266 -0.75 -14.95 -9.92
C ALA A 266 -1.19 -16.41 -9.78
N LEU A 267 -0.55 -17.17 -8.89
CA LEU A 267 -0.84 -18.58 -8.66
C LEU A 267 -2.02 -18.82 -7.72
N SER A 268 -2.19 -17.94 -6.73
CA SER A 268 -3.15 -18.13 -5.63
C SER A 268 -4.60 -18.11 -6.09
N GLY A 269 -4.93 -17.48 -7.22
CA GLY A 269 -6.26 -17.57 -7.81
C GLY A 269 -6.61 -19.04 -8.08
N TYR A 270 -5.78 -19.73 -8.84
CA TYR A 270 -5.97 -21.15 -9.18
C TYR A 270 -5.87 -22.08 -7.96
N LEU A 271 -4.84 -21.87 -7.12
CA LEU A 271 -4.62 -22.72 -5.95
C LEU A 271 -5.76 -22.60 -4.93
N SER A 272 -6.27 -21.38 -4.70
CA SER A 272 -7.36 -21.14 -3.77
C SER A 272 -8.70 -21.68 -4.29
N ASP A 273 -8.89 -21.79 -5.60
CA ASP A 273 -10.04 -22.47 -6.19
C ASP A 273 -9.99 -24.00 -5.94
N LYS A 274 -8.77 -24.58 -6.01
CA LYS A 274 -8.58 -26.03 -5.84
C LYS A 274 -8.56 -26.48 -4.38
N PHE A 275 -7.87 -25.76 -3.51
CA PHE A 275 -7.62 -26.15 -2.11
C PHE A 275 -8.51 -25.41 -1.10
N GLY A 276 -9.26 -24.40 -1.56
CA GLY A 276 -10.10 -23.56 -0.71
C GLY A 276 -9.39 -22.30 -0.20
N ARG A 277 -10.18 -21.27 0.14
CA ARG A 277 -9.67 -19.95 0.55
C ARG A 277 -9.00 -19.98 1.93
N LYS A 278 -9.65 -20.63 2.90
CA LYS A 278 -9.18 -20.68 4.30
C LYS A 278 -7.83 -21.39 4.45
N PRO A 279 -7.60 -22.59 3.88
CA PRO A 279 -6.28 -23.23 3.93
C PRO A 279 -5.18 -22.37 3.30
N MET A 280 -5.45 -21.69 2.19
CA MET A 280 -4.48 -20.82 1.54
C MET A 280 -4.08 -19.62 2.41
N ILE A 281 -5.05 -19.02 3.13
CA ILE A 281 -4.78 -17.96 4.11
C ILE A 281 -3.93 -18.51 5.26
N ALA A 282 -4.31 -19.66 5.83
CA ALA A 282 -3.59 -20.27 6.94
C ALA A 282 -2.14 -20.65 6.59
N LEU A 283 -1.93 -21.25 5.41
CA LEU A 283 -0.59 -21.60 4.91
C LEU A 283 0.27 -20.34 4.66
N GLY A 284 -0.33 -19.31 4.08
CA GLY A 284 0.38 -18.04 3.89
C GLY A 284 0.81 -17.40 5.21
N MET A 285 -0.08 -17.41 6.23
CA MET A 285 0.26 -16.91 7.57
C MET A 285 1.34 -17.73 8.26
N LEU A 286 1.27 -19.05 8.13
CA LEU A 286 2.31 -19.93 8.66
C LEU A 286 3.66 -19.64 8.01
N LEU A 287 3.67 -19.49 6.68
CA LEU A 287 4.89 -19.16 5.94
C LEU A 287 5.46 -17.80 6.35
N ASP A 288 4.61 -16.76 6.45
CA ASP A 288 5.05 -15.43 6.91
C ASP A 288 5.66 -15.53 8.33
N SER A 289 5.01 -16.27 9.26
CA SER A 289 5.51 -16.46 10.63
C SER A 289 6.86 -17.19 10.67
N LEU A 290 7.02 -18.24 9.85
CA LEU A 290 8.30 -18.96 9.74
C LEU A 290 9.41 -18.06 9.14
N CYS A 291 9.07 -17.20 8.19
CA CYS A 291 10.00 -16.22 7.64
C CYS A 291 10.45 -15.19 8.69
N PHE A 292 9.54 -14.67 9.52
CA PHE A 292 9.92 -13.77 10.61
C PHE A 292 10.87 -14.44 11.59
N TYR A 293 10.61 -15.69 11.98
CA TYR A 293 11.56 -16.46 12.80
C TYR A 293 12.90 -16.68 12.08
N ALA A 294 12.89 -17.03 10.78
CA ALA A 294 14.10 -17.26 10.02
C ALA A 294 14.99 -15.99 9.90
N TYR A 295 14.40 -14.79 9.88
CA TYR A 295 15.15 -13.54 9.89
C TYR A 295 16.00 -13.35 11.15
N THR A 296 15.57 -13.89 12.32
CA THR A 296 16.33 -13.73 13.58
C THR A 296 17.64 -14.55 13.59
N VAL A 297 17.73 -15.59 12.76
CA VAL A 297 18.92 -16.47 12.68
C VAL A 297 19.71 -16.27 11.40
N ALA A 298 19.18 -15.52 10.43
CA ALA A 298 19.84 -15.28 9.15
C ALA A 298 20.78 -14.07 9.24
N SER A 299 22.02 -14.25 8.79
CA SER A 299 23.02 -13.17 8.76
C SER A 299 23.58 -12.90 7.36
N SER A 300 23.43 -13.85 6.41
CA SER A 300 23.93 -13.65 5.04
C SER A 300 22.90 -12.97 4.15
N PHE A 301 23.38 -12.09 3.27
CA PHE A 301 22.53 -11.38 2.32
C PHE A 301 21.69 -12.34 1.45
N ASP A 302 22.29 -13.40 0.93
CA ASP A 302 21.59 -14.35 0.06
C ASP A 302 20.45 -15.06 0.81
N THR A 303 20.68 -15.45 2.07
CA THR A 303 19.65 -16.04 2.91
C THR A 303 18.51 -15.08 3.17
N LEU A 304 18.80 -13.80 3.47
CA LEU A 304 17.78 -12.76 3.68
C LEU A 304 16.95 -12.51 2.42
N VAL A 305 17.57 -12.54 1.23
CA VAL A 305 16.86 -12.45 -0.05
C VAL A 305 15.90 -13.63 -0.25
N LEU A 306 16.34 -14.86 0.03
CA LEU A 306 15.50 -16.06 -0.10
C LEU A 306 14.33 -16.04 0.89
N ILE A 307 14.57 -15.64 2.14
CA ILE A 307 13.50 -15.48 3.14
C ILE A 307 12.53 -14.38 2.70
N GLY A 308 13.03 -13.26 2.17
CA GLY A 308 12.18 -12.19 1.63
C GLY A 308 11.28 -12.67 0.49
N LEU A 309 11.83 -13.46 -0.44
CA LEU A 309 11.05 -14.08 -1.51
C LEU A 309 9.94 -14.98 -0.95
N ALA A 310 10.25 -15.82 0.05
CA ALA A 310 9.30 -16.72 0.69
C ALA A 310 8.22 -15.95 1.49
N GLU A 311 8.59 -14.91 2.24
CA GLU A 311 7.65 -14.02 2.94
C GLU A 311 6.70 -13.34 1.94
N GLY A 312 7.26 -12.82 0.84
CA GLY A 312 6.45 -12.26 -0.24
C GLY A 312 5.46 -13.26 -0.81
N PHE A 313 5.89 -14.51 -0.99
CA PHE A 313 5.02 -15.58 -1.48
C PHE A 313 3.86 -15.86 -0.51
N GLY A 314 4.14 -15.99 0.80
CA GLY A 314 3.11 -16.11 1.85
C GLY A 314 2.12 -14.94 1.83
N SER A 315 2.62 -13.72 1.79
CA SER A 315 1.83 -12.49 1.72
C SER A 315 0.91 -12.43 0.49
N GLY A 316 1.37 -12.89 -0.69
CA GLY A 316 0.56 -12.95 -1.91
C GLY A 316 -0.57 -13.98 -1.84
N MET A 317 -0.31 -15.16 -1.22
CA MET A 317 -1.32 -16.17 -0.94
C MET A 317 -2.46 -15.60 -0.08
N ILE A 318 -2.13 -14.91 1.00
CA ILE A 318 -3.08 -14.28 1.90
C ILE A 318 -3.91 -13.22 1.17
N LEU A 319 -3.22 -12.29 0.50
CA LEU A 319 -3.85 -11.13 -0.15
C LEU A 319 -4.95 -11.55 -1.13
N THR A 320 -4.64 -12.47 -2.04
CA THR A 320 -5.58 -12.94 -3.06
C THR A 320 -6.74 -13.70 -2.43
N SER A 321 -6.45 -14.65 -1.53
CA SER A 321 -7.46 -15.50 -0.92
C SER A 321 -8.42 -14.70 -0.03
N MET A 322 -7.94 -13.69 0.69
CA MET A 322 -8.78 -12.79 1.50
C MET A 322 -9.72 -11.95 0.64
N MET A 323 -9.26 -11.41 -0.49
CA MET A 323 -10.10 -10.62 -1.40
C MET A 323 -11.22 -11.46 -2.02
N VAL A 324 -10.91 -12.70 -2.41
CA VAL A 324 -11.92 -13.63 -2.92
C VAL A 324 -12.91 -14.00 -1.82
N LEU A 325 -12.44 -14.40 -0.64
CA LEU A 325 -13.29 -14.77 0.50
C LEU A 325 -14.21 -13.61 0.92
N LEU A 326 -13.73 -12.36 0.90
CA LEU A 326 -14.56 -11.18 1.15
C LEU A 326 -15.74 -11.10 0.18
N SER A 327 -15.50 -11.37 -1.10
CA SER A 327 -16.55 -11.35 -2.12
C SER A 327 -17.55 -12.50 -1.99
N GLU A 328 -17.17 -13.62 -1.36
CA GLU A 328 -18.02 -14.80 -1.10
C GLU A 328 -18.88 -14.62 0.16
N VAL A 329 -18.31 -14.02 1.21
CA VAL A 329 -18.97 -13.87 2.52
C VAL A 329 -20.01 -12.74 2.51
N VAL A 330 -19.82 -11.72 1.65
CA VAL A 330 -20.65 -10.52 1.64
C VAL A 330 -21.58 -10.48 0.43
N SER A 331 -22.86 -10.17 0.66
CA SER A 331 -23.83 -9.99 -0.42
C SER A 331 -23.40 -8.90 -1.40
N SER A 332 -23.79 -9.05 -2.67
CA SER A 332 -23.41 -8.12 -3.75
C SER A 332 -23.77 -6.66 -3.48
N LYS A 333 -24.86 -6.41 -2.73
CA LYS A 333 -25.32 -5.06 -2.35
C LYS A 333 -24.37 -4.38 -1.34
N LEU A 334 -23.76 -5.16 -0.44
CA LEU A 334 -22.91 -4.65 0.65
C LEU A 334 -21.41 -4.72 0.37
N ARG A 335 -20.99 -5.29 -0.77
CA ARG A 335 -19.56 -5.48 -1.11
C ARG A 335 -18.73 -4.20 -1.05
N GLY A 336 -19.26 -3.08 -1.51
CA GLY A 336 -18.57 -1.80 -1.47
C GLY A 336 -18.29 -1.33 -0.03
N GLY A 337 -19.30 -1.40 0.83
CA GLY A 337 -19.15 -1.04 2.25
C GLY A 337 -18.22 -2.00 3.01
N ALA A 338 -18.34 -3.31 2.75
CA ALA A 338 -17.47 -4.33 3.36
C ALA A 338 -16.00 -4.17 2.93
N LEU A 339 -15.74 -3.82 1.67
CA LEU A 339 -14.39 -3.52 1.19
C LEU A 339 -13.83 -2.25 1.84
N GLY A 340 -14.66 -1.22 2.01
CA GLY A 340 -14.29 -0.02 2.74
C GLY A 340 -13.88 -0.32 4.18
N MET A 341 -14.71 -1.11 4.90
CA MET A 341 -14.38 -1.54 6.27
C MET A 341 -13.10 -2.36 6.33
N TYR A 342 -12.96 -3.35 5.45
CA TYR A 342 -11.75 -4.15 5.34
C TYR A 342 -10.50 -3.28 5.19
N ARG A 343 -10.55 -2.25 4.32
CA ARG A 343 -9.44 -1.29 4.12
C ARG A 343 -9.22 -0.40 5.34
N THR A 344 -10.28 0.07 5.99
CA THR A 344 -10.15 0.86 7.23
C THR A 344 -9.43 0.06 8.31
N PHE A 345 -9.81 -1.21 8.53
CA PHE A 345 -9.11 -2.07 9.48
C PHE A 345 -7.65 -2.33 9.08
N MET A 346 -7.36 -2.47 7.79
CA MET A 346 -5.99 -2.47 7.26
C MET A 346 -5.21 -1.23 7.70
N ASP A 347 -5.78 -0.05 7.45
CA ASP A 347 -5.10 1.21 7.74
C ASP A 347 -4.95 1.46 9.25
N VAL A 348 -5.91 1.03 10.07
CA VAL A 348 -5.77 1.06 11.53
C VAL A 348 -4.63 0.15 12.00
N GLY A 349 -4.50 -1.05 11.42
CA GLY A 349 -3.36 -1.94 11.68
C GLY A 349 -2.02 -1.31 11.27
N GLY A 350 -1.96 -0.72 10.09
CA GLY A 350 -0.79 0.01 9.60
C GLY A 350 -0.44 1.27 10.39
N PHE A 351 -1.42 1.89 11.05
CA PHE A 351 -1.21 3.01 11.97
C PHE A 351 -0.64 2.54 13.32
N ILE A 352 -1.24 1.52 13.93
CA ILE A 352 -0.86 1.08 15.28
C ILE A 352 0.43 0.25 15.26
N GLY A 353 0.65 -0.57 14.23
CA GLY A 353 1.76 -1.51 14.16
C GLY A 353 3.14 -0.87 14.35
N PRO A 354 3.53 0.14 13.56
CA PRO A 354 4.83 0.80 13.73
C PRO A 354 5.03 1.42 15.10
N LEU A 355 3.98 2.05 15.67
CA LEU A 355 4.04 2.63 17.01
C LEU A 355 4.28 1.55 18.06
N PHE A 356 3.55 0.46 17.98
CA PHE A 356 3.67 -0.66 18.93
C PHE A 356 5.05 -1.30 18.85
N PHE A 357 5.48 -1.77 17.68
CA PHE A 357 6.76 -2.47 17.54
C PHE A 357 7.96 -1.57 17.85
N MET A 358 7.93 -0.31 17.46
CA MET A 358 8.99 0.62 17.80
C MET A 358 9.03 1.00 19.29
N SER A 359 7.89 0.96 20.01
CA SER A 359 7.87 1.21 21.45
C SER A 359 8.44 0.05 22.28
N ILE A 360 8.35 -1.19 21.78
CA ILE A 360 8.89 -2.38 22.44
C ILE A 360 10.31 -2.73 21.97
N LEU A 361 10.79 -2.14 20.88
CA LEU A 361 12.11 -2.43 20.34
C LEU A 361 13.24 -2.08 21.30
N GLU A 362 13.15 -0.92 21.97
CA GLU A 362 14.17 -0.47 22.91
C GLU A 362 14.32 -1.43 24.12
N PRO A 363 13.24 -1.85 24.82
CA PRO A 363 13.35 -2.78 25.95
C PRO A 363 13.64 -4.23 25.54
N LEU A 364 13.23 -4.70 24.36
CA LEU A 364 13.34 -6.11 23.96
C LEU A 364 14.48 -6.39 22.98
N GLY A 365 14.96 -5.38 22.26
CA GLY A 365 15.92 -5.55 21.16
C GLY A 365 15.31 -6.17 19.92
N TYR A 366 16.08 -6.20 18.82
CA TYR A 366 15.59 -6.64 17.49
C TYR A 366 15.17 -8.11 17.43
N GLN A 367 15.83 -9.00 18.18
CA GLN A 367 15.56 -10.44 18.11
C GLN A 367 14.28 -10.86 18.83
N LEU A 368 13.84 -10.10 19.85
CA LEU A 368 12.64 -10.39 20.63
C LEU A 368 11.43 -9.54 20.23
N THR A 369 11.65 -8.49 19.44
CA THR A 369 10.58 -7.66 18.90
C THR A 369 9.99 -8.27 17.65
#